data_310a90ddcdd98e27cff7daebd878d4ce
#
_entry.id   310a90ddcdd98e27cff7daebd878d4ce
#
_cell.length_a   1.000
_cell.length_b   1.000
_cell.length_c   1.000
_cell.angle_alpha   90.00
_cell.angle_beta   90.00
_cell.angle_gamma   90.00
#
_symmetry.space_group_name_H-M   'P 1'
#
loop_
_entity.id
_entity.type
_entity.pdbx_description
1 polymer ?
#
loop_
_entity_poly.entity_id
_entity_poly.type
_entity_poly.pdbx_seq_one_letter_code
_entity_poly.pdbx_strand_id
1 'polypeptide(L)'
;FAVPWLGGEGEKAIANMLWPEFEATWPVMQTPDQSLFQGPKENMNFPGFANVGHWLPFWNTLCLITSSGTITIAEHGLKKGNRTSFKFWMVMTLILGFTFVYLQGLEYYEAYDHMGLTLGAGIYGTTFFLLTGFHGFHVCMGAIILTIMTIRGFRGAFTKEDHFGLAAGSWYWHFVDVVWILL
;
A
#
# COMPACT_ATOMS: atom_id res chain seq x y z
N PHE A 1 2.64 19.90 -13.58
CA PHE A 1 3.66 20.13 -13.24
C PHE A 1 4.58 21.11 -13.95
N ALA A 2 5.77 21.38 -13.50
CA ALA A 2 6.65 22.43 -13.94
C ALA A 2 6.90 22.43 -15.45
N VAL A 3 6.05 23.06 -16.20
CA VAL A 3 6.21 23.27 -17.61
C VAL A 3 6.45 24.75 -17.95
N PRO A 4 6.98 25.59 -17.01
CA PRO A 4 7.37 26.95 -17.38
C PRO A 4 8.48 26.95 -18.42
N TRP A 5 9.34 25.92 -18.43
CA TRP A 5 10.49 25.83 -19.34
C TRP A 5 10.23 25.09 -20.66
N LEU A 6 9.07 24.45 -20.84
CA LEU A 6 8.65 23.90 -22.14
C LEU A 6 8.05 24.97 -23.10
N GLY A 7 7.75 26.16 -22.59
CA GLY A 7 7.14 27.25 -23.37
C GLY A 7 7.96 28.52 -23.50
N GLY A 8 9.24 28.54 -23.06
CA GLY A 8 10.08 29.72 -23.01
C GLY A 8 9.98 30.47 -21.67
N GLU A 9 10.93 31.41 -21.42
CA GLU A 9 10.98 32.21 -20.21
C GLU A 9 10.29 33.58 -20.43
N GLY A 10 9.63 34.12 -19.40
CA GLY A 10 9.04 35.44 -19.35
C GLY A 10 7.57 35.53 -19.72
N GLU A 11 7.08 36.76 -19.92
CA GLU A 11 5.67 37.08 -20.19
C GLU A 11 5.10 36.44 -21.48
N LYS A 12 5.96 36.03 -22.40
CA LYS A 12 5.58 35.41 -23.68
C LYS A 12 5.57 33.85 -23.60
N ALA A 13 5.81 33.28 -22.43
CA ALA A 13 5.68 31.83 -22.27
C ALA A 13 4.23 31.39 -22.49
N ILE A 14 4.04 30.31 -23.24
CA ILE A 14 2.69 29.77 -23.52
C ILE A 14 1.95 29.46 -22.22
N ALA A 15 2.65 29.06 -21.17
CA ALA A 15 2.07 28.82 -19.86
C ALA A 15 1.45 30.12 -19.27
N ASN A 16 2.11 31.26 -19.36
CA ASN A 16 1.60 32.55 -18.87
C ASN A 16 0.45 33.12 -19.74
N MET A 17 0.41 32.75 -21.02
CA MET A 17 -0.71 33.11 -21.89
C MET A 17 -1.97 32.27 -21.60
N LEU A 18 -1.80 31.02 -21.22
CA LEU A 18 -2.93 30.13 -20.93
C LEU A 18 -3.40 30.26 -19.47
N TRP A 19 -2.48 30.50 -18.54
CA TRP A 19 -2.75 30.63 -17.11
C TRP A 19 -1.98 31.82 -16.52
N PRO A 20 -2.43 33.04 -16.74
CA PRO A 20 -1.69 34.24 -16.32
C PRO A 20 -1.59 34.43 -14.81
N GLU A 21 -2.49 33.78 -14.05
CA GLU A 21 -2.51 33.84 -12.58
C GLU A 21 -1.86 32.61 -11.92
N PHE A 22 -1.19 31.77 -12.72
CA PHE A 22 -0.55 30.57 -12.19
C PHE A 22 0.78 30.90 -11.51
N GLU A 23 0.81 30.82 -10.19
CA GLU A 23 2.03 30.86 -9.40
C GLU A 23 2.49 29.44 -9.06
N ALA A 24 3.74 29.11 -9.39
CA ALA A 24 4.34 27.80 -9.10
C ALA A 24 4.74 27.69 -7.61
N THR A 25 3.76 27.78 -6.73
CA THR A 25 3.94 27.57 -5.29
C THR A 25 3.59 26.13 -4.91
N TRP A 26 4.35 25.55 -4.01
CA TRP A 26 4.02 24.23 -3.48
C TRP A 26 3.19 24.34 -2.18
N PRO A 27 2.09 23.60 -2.04
CA PRO A 27 1.51 22.61 -2.98
C PRO A 27 0.81 23.28 -4.16
N VAL A 28 1.04 22.75 -5.39
CA VAL A 28 0.54 23.30 -6.66
C VAL A 28 -0.99 23.34 -6.74
N MET A 29 -1.65 22.47 -6.02
CA MET A 29 -3.11 22.44 -5.90
C MET A 29 -3.50 22.74 -4.45
N GLN A 30 -4.01 23.93 -4.22
CA GLN A 30 -4.75 24.27 -3.00
C GLN A 30 -6.23 24.09 -3.26
N THR A 31 -6.99 23.62 -2.28
CA THR A 31 -8.46 23.65 -2.35
C THR A 31 -8.89 25.11 -2.49
N PRO A 32 -9.69 25.45 -3.51
CA PRO A 32 -9.99 26.85 -3.83
C PRO A 32 -10.75 27.59 -2.73
N ASP A 33 -11.32 26.90 -1.76
CA ASP A 33 -12.06 27.54 -0.67
C ASP A 33 -11.89 26.75 0.63
N GLN A 34 -10.96 27.20 1.48
CA GLN A 34 -10.71 26.61 2.81
C GLN A 34 -11.86 26.83 3.80
N SER A 35 -12.82 27.73 3.50
CA SER A 35 -14.01 27.92 4.32
C SER A 35 -15.04 26.82 4.09
N LEU A 36 -15.05 26.21 2.90
CA LEU A 36 -15.94 25.11 2.53
C LEU A 36 -15.29 23.73 2.75
N PHE A 37 -13.98 23.64 2.59
CA PHE A 37 -13.21 22.40 2.72
C PHE A 37 -12.15 22.57 3.80
N GLN A 38 -12.41 22.03 4.97
CA GLN A 38 -11.38 21.98 6.03
C GLN A 38 -10.26 21.07 5.56
N GLY A 39 -9.08 21.67 5.37
CA GLY A 39 -7.86 20.91 5.07
C GLY A 39 -7.48 19.98 6.23
N PRO A 40 -6.62 18.97 5.98
CA PRO A 40 -6.15 18.08 7.04
C PRO A 40 -5.40 18.90 8.11
N LYS A 41 -5.65 18.58 9.37
CA LYS A 41 -4.98 19.24 10.51
C LYS A 41 -3.49 18.92 10.54
N GLU A 42 -3.16 17.69 10.19
CA GLU A 42 -1.80 17.18 10.12
C GLU A 42 -1.61 16.29 8.90
N ASN A 43 -0.40 16.28 8.34
CA ASN A 43 0.00 15.38 7.26
C ASN A 43 0.75 14.18 7.85
N MET A 44 0.63 13.00 7.21
CA MET A 44 1.46 11.84 7.53
C MET A 44 2.91 12.12 7.12
N ASN A 45 3.66 12.79 7.98
CA ASN A 45 5.08 13.06 7.75
C ASN A 45 5.94 11.95 8.37
N PHE A 46 7.07 11.66 7.73
CA PHE A 46 8.07 10.74 8.27
C PHE A 46 8.65 11.33 9.58
N PRO A 47 8.53 10.62 10.73
CA PRO A 47 8.91 11.17 12.04
C PRO A 47 10.43 11.22 12.27
N GLY A 48 11.24 10.88 11.26
CA GLY A 48 12.69 10.75 11.37
C GLY A 48 13.12 9.37 11.91
N PHE A 49 14.38 9.03 11.68
CA PHE A 49 14.93 7.71 12.03
C PHE A 49 14.93 7.38 13.53
N ALA A 50 14.91 8.40 14.39
CA ALA A 50 14.88 8.20 15.83
C ALA A 50 13.52 7.69 16.35
N ASN A 51 12.41 8.02 15.68
CA ASN A 51 11.03 7.71 16.10
C ASN A 51 10.32 6.70 15.19
N VAL A 52 11.05 6.07 14.25
CA VAL A 52 10.49 5.08 13.30
C VAL A 52 9.76 3.94 14.00
N GLY A 53 10.19 3.54 15.20
CA GLY A 53 9.58 2.45 15.96
C GLY A 53 8.15 2.73 16.44
N HIS A 54 7.72 3.99 16.49
CA HIS A 54 6.35 4.39 16.85
C HIS A 54 5.48 4.68 15.63
N TRP A 55 6.02 4.58 14.42
CA TRP A 55 5.33 4.90 13.19
C TRP A 55 4.66 3.66 12.60
N LEU A 56 3.32 3.66 12.56
CA LEU A 56 2.52 2.52 12.08
C LEU A 56 2.89 2.04 10.67
N PRO A 57 3.09 2.92 9.66
CA PRO A 57 3.47 2.50 8.31
C PRO A 57 4.76 1.69 8.24
N PHE A 58 5.70 1.91 9.16
CA PHE A 58 6.93 1.11 9.24
C PHE A 58 6.63 -0.35 9.60
N TRP A 59 5.77 -0.58 10.59
CA TRP A 59 5.37 -1.92 11.00
C TRP A 59 4.55 -2.61 9.92
N ASN A 60 3.67 -1.86 9.23
CA ASN A 60 2.93 -2.36 8.08
C ASN A 60 3.86 -2.86 6.99
N THR A 61 4.86 -2.06 6.61
CA THR A 61 5.86 -2.43 5.61
C THR A 61 6.66 -3.65 6.04
N LEU A 62 7.09 -3.69 7.32
CA LEU A 62 7.85 -4.83 7.86
C LEU A 62 7.03 -6.13 7.82
N CYS A 63 5.75 -6.08 8.18
CA CYS A 63 4.84 -7.23 8.10
C CYS A 63 4.71 -7.76 6.67
N LEU A 64 4.52 -6.88 5.68
CA LEU A 64 4.39 -7.29 4.28
C LEU A 64 5.69 -7.89 3.74
N ILE A 65 6.83 -7.23 3.91
CA ILE A 65 8.12 -7.74 3.43
C ILE A 65 8.44 -9.10 4.08
N THR A 66 8.17 -9.24 5.38
CA THR A 66 8.37 -10.51 6.08
C THR A 66 7.42 -11.58 5.54
N SER A 67 6.16 -11.24 5.26
CA SER A 67 5.18 -12.18 4.70
C SER A 67 5.58 -12.66 3.30
N SER A 68 6.18 -11.78 2.50
CA SER A 68 6.75 -12.10 1.19
C SER A 68 7.89 -13.13 1.30
N GLY A 69 8.74 -12.98 2.30
CA GLY A 69 9.78 -13.98 2.62
C GLY A 69 9.19 -15.32 3.05
N THR A 70 8.18 -15.30 3.91
CA THR A 70 7.57 -16.55 4.44
C THR A 70 6.85 -17.35 3.36
N ILE A 71 6.14 -16.72 2.42
CA ILE A 71 5.47 -17.44 1.33
C ILE A 71 6.50 -18.06 0.36
N THR A 72 7.61 -17.38 0.10
CA THR A 72 8.71 -17.93 -0.71
C THR A 72 9.31 -19.19 -0.06
N ILE A 73 9.53 -19.16 1.26
CA ILE A 73 10.01 -20.33 2.01
C ILE A 73 8.97 -21.46 1.96
N ALA A 74 7.68 -21.16 2.08
CA ALA A 74 6.61 -22.14 1.96
C ALA A 74 6.63 -22.85 0.61
N GLU A 75 6.74 -22.08 -0.48
CA GLU A 75 6.82 -22.62 -1.84
C GLU A 75 8.05 -23.53 -2.02
N HIS A 76 9.21 -23.09 -1.55
CA HIS A 76 10.43 -23.90 -1.57
C HIS A 76 10.29 -25.20 -0.73
N GLY A 77 9.62 -25.12 0.43
CA GLY A 77 9.30 -26.27 1.27
C GLY A 77 8.48 -27.30 0.51
N LEU A 78 7.47 -26.85 -0.23
CA LEU A 78 6.63 -27.73 -1.06
C LEU A 78 7.44 -28.39 -2.20
N LYS A 79 8.26 -27.63 -2.92
CA LYS A 79 9.15 -28.14 -3.98
C LYS A 79 10.14 -29.20 -3.47
N LYS A 80 10.65 -29.03 -2.25
CA LYS A 80 11.50 -30.03 -1.56
C LYS A 80 10.72 -31.23 -1.00
N GLY A 81 9.38 -31.20 -1.01
CA GLY A 81 8.51 -32.24 -0.49
C GLY A 81 8.31 -32.22 1.02
N ASN A 82 8.76 -31.17 1.70
CA ASN A 82 8.56 -31.00 3.14
C ASN A 82 7.20 -30.34 3.42
N ARG A 83 6.16 -31.16 3.54
CA ARG A 83 4.79 -30.71 3.77
C ARG A 83 4.59 -29.99 5.10
N THR A 84 5.35 -30.34 6.13
CA THR A 84 5.27 -29.69 7.44
C THR A 84 5.79 -28.25 7.36
N SER A 85 6.95 -28.06 6.73
CA SER A 85 7.50 -26.73 6.51
C SER A 85 6.54 -25.85 5.68
N PHE A 86 6.00 -26.39 4.59
CA PHE A 86 5.00 -25.70 3.77
C PHE A 86 3.81 -25.22 4.61
N LYS A 87 3.19 -26.11 5.40
CA LYS A 87 2.02 -25.78 6.22
C LYS A 87 2.33 -24.69 7.24
N PHE A 88 3.46 -24.80 7.93
CA PHE A 88 3.88 -23.85 8.95
C PHE A 88 4.07 -22.45 8.35
N TRP A 89 4.85 -22.34 7.26
CA TRP A 89 5.15 -21.06 6.65
C TRP A 89 3.93 -20.42 5.96
N MET A 90 3.03 -21.21 5.40
CA MET A 90 1.75 -20.68 4.86
C MET A 90 0.88 -20.06 5.95
N VAL A 91 0.79 -20.69 7.13
CA VAL A 91 0.05 -20.14 8.26
C VAL A 91 0.70 -18.84 8.75
N MET A 92 2.04 -18.80 8.84
CA MET A 92 2.77 -17.59 9.20
C MET A 92 2.51 -16.44 8.22
N THR A 93 2.50 -16.73 6.93
CA THR A 93 2.16 -15.74 5.88
C THR A 93 0.75 -15.17 6.09
N LEU A 94 -0.23 -16.01 6.36
CA LEU A 94 -1.61 -15.57 6.62
C LEU A 94 -1.71 -14.71 7.88
N ILE A 95 -1.04 -15.10 8.98
CA ILE A 95 -1.02 -14.31 10.21
C ILE A 95 -0.45 -12.91 9.93
N LEU A 96 0.68 -12.82 9.24
CA LEU A 96 1.31 -11.55 8.89
C LEU A 96 0.41 -10.70 7.96
N GLY A 97 -0.22 -11.33 6.96
CA GLY A 97 -1.14 -10.65 6.05
C GLY A 97 -2.38 -10.08 6.77
N PHE A 98 -3.00 -10.86 7.67
CA PHE A 98 -4.12 -10.36 8.47
C PHE A 98 -3.69 -9.31 9.49
N THR A 99 -2.48 -9.42 10.06
CA THR A 99 -1.91 -8.38 10.93
C THR A 99 -1.75 -7.08 10.17
N PHE A 100 -1.25 -7.12 8.94
CA PHE A 100 -1.16 -5.94 8.08
C PHE A 100 -2.54 -5.28 7.86
N VAL A 101 -3.56 -6.06 7.49
CA VAL A 101 -4.92 -5.53 7.29
C VAL A 101 -5.46 -4.88 8.56
N TYR A 102 -5.21 -5.49 9.73
CA TYR A 102 -5.61 -4.92 11.01
C TYR A 102 -4.89 -3.60 11.32
N LEU A 103 -3.56 -3.55 11.13
CA LEU A 103 -2.78 -2.33 11.34
C LEU A 103 -3.19 -1.21 10.36
N GLN A 104 -3.48 -1.55 9.12
CA GLN A 104 -4.02 -0.61 8.12
C GLN A 104 -5.38 -0.02 8.57
N GLY A 105 -6.23 -0.85 9.18
CA GLY A 105 -7.48 -0.37 9.77
C GLY A 105 -7.26 0.62 10.92
N LEU A 106 -6.27 0.37 11.78
CA LEU A 106 -5.88 1.31 12.85
C LEU A 106 -5.32 2.61 12.29
N GLU A 107 -4.49 2.54 11.26
CA GLU A 107 -3.94 3.71 10.56
C GLU A 107 -5.05 4.57 9.96
N TYR A 108 -6.07 3.96 9.37
CA TYR A 108 -7.25 4.68 8.86
C TYR A 108 -8.05 5.34 9.98
N TYR A 109 -8.22 4.64 11.09
CA TYR A 109 -8.90 5.20 12.25
C TYR A 109 -8.17 6.43 12.81
N GLU A 110 -6.83 6.33 12.95
CA GLU A 110 -5.99 7.43 13.39
C GLU A 110 -6.00 8.61 12.41
N ALA A 111 -5.89 8.33 11.12
CA ALA A 111 -5.95 9.35 10.07
C ALA A 111 -7.29 10.10 10.07
N TYR A 112 -8.40 9.39 10.28
CA TYR A 112 -9.74 9.98 10.27
C TYR A 112 -10.03 10.79 11.55
N ASP A 113 -9.74 10.23 12.73
CA ASP A 113 -10.12 10.79 14.01
C ASP A 113 -9.13 11.87 14.50
N HIS A 114 -7.85 11.62 14.42
CA HIS A 114 -6.80 12.51 14.93
C HIS A 114 -6.30 13.53 13.91
N MET A 115 -6.05 13.09 12.68
CA MET A 115 -5.50 13.98 11.64
C MET A 115 -6.58 14.74 10.86
N GLY A 116 -7.87 14.39 11.03
CA GLY A 116 -8.97 15.00 10.28
C GLY A 116 -8.84 14.76 8.77
N LEU A 117 -8.10 13.73 8.36
CA LEU A 117 -8.01 13.29 6.98
C LEU A 117 -9.34 12.63 6.59
N THR A 118 -10.13 13.30 5.77
CA THR A 118 -11.37 12.77 5.22
C THR A 118 -11.33 12.82 3.70
N LEU A 119 -12.25 12.11 3.05
CA LEU A 119 -12.43 12.22 1.59
C LEU A 119 -12.75 13.65 1.14
N GLY A 120 -13.34 14.47 2.04
CA GLY A 120 -13.63 15.88 1.79
C GLY A 120 -12.51 16.85 2.17
N ALA A 121 -11.42 16.38 2.76
CA ALA A 121 -10.31 17.24 3.21
C ALA A 121 -9.39 17.74 2.07
N GLY A 122 -9.82 17.58 0.82
CA GLY A 122 -9.10 18.02 -0.37
C GLY A 122 -8.41 16.88 -1.12
N ILE A 123 -7.58 17.26 -2.09
CA ILE A 123 -6.93 16.30 -3.01
C ILE A 123 -6.05 15.31 -2.26
N TYR A 124 -5.33 15.75 -1.24
CA TYR A 124 -4.45 14.89 -0.46
C TYR A 124 -5.23 13.75 0.24
N GLY A 125 -6.29 14.09 0.99
CA GLY A 125 -7.12 13.10 1.68
C GLY A 125 -7.80 12.13 0.71
N THR A 126 -8.39 12.65 -0.38
CA THR A 126 -9.03 11.83 -1.41
C THR A 126 -8.03 10.88 -2.06
N THR A 127 -6.85 11.36 -2.45
CA THR A 127 -5.81 10.55 -3.09
C THR A 127 -5.27 9.50 -2.13
N PHE A 128 -5.00 9.87 -0.88
CA PHE A 128 -4.55 8.95 0.16
C PHE A 128 -5.52 7.78 0.33
N PHE A 129 -6.80 8.06 0.62
CA PHE A 129 -7.79 7.00 0.83
C PHE A 129 -8.09 6.18 -0.42
N LEU A 130 -8.04 6.80 -1.61
CA LEU A 130 -8.26 6.07 -2.86
C LEU A 130 -7.12 5.08 -3.12
N LEU A 131 -5.88 5.54 -3.07
CA LEU A 131 -4.71 4.71 -3.36
C LEU A 131 -4.52 3.60 -2.32
N THR A 132 -4.47 3.96 -1.05
CA THR A 132 -4.26 3.00 0.04
C THR A 132 -5.47 2.09 0.24
N GLY A 133 -6.70 2.56 0.01
CA GLY A 133 -7.92 1.75 0.06
C GLY A 133 -8.00 0.75 -1.07
N PHE A 134 -7.66 1.14 -2.29
CA PHE A 134 -7.57 0.21 -3.42
C PHE A 134 -6.50 -0.85 -3.20
N HIS A 135 -5.35 -0.44 -2.67
CA HIS A 135 -4.30 -1.37 -2.27
C HIS A 135 -4.80 -2.33 -1.18
N GLY A 136 -5.42 -1.83 -0.11
CA GLY A 136 -5.98 -2.64 0.97
C GLY A 136 -7.02 -3.65 0.49
N PHE A 137 -7.86 -3.27 -0.49
CA PHE A 137 -8.76 -4.21 -1.15
C PHE A 137 -8.00 -5.35 -1.83
N HIS A 138 -6.92 -5.05 -2.56
CA HIS A 138 -6.09 -6.08 -3.20
C HIS A 138 -5.36 -6.97 -2.19
N VAL A 139 -4.91 -6.42 -1.05
CA VAL A 139 -4.35 -7.22 0.05
C VAL A 139 -5.40 -8.20 0.60
N CYS A 140 -6.63 -7.73 0.84
CA CYS A 140 -7.72 -8.60 1.30
C CYS A 140 -8.03 -9.72 0.30
N MET A 141 -8.08 -9.41 -1.00
CA MET A 141 -8.25 -10.42 -2.06
C MET A 141 -7.11 -11.43 -2.08
N GLY A 142 -5.87 -10.95 -1.97
CA GLY A 142 -4.68 -11.82 -1.85
C GLY A 142 -4.74 -12.72 -0.62
N ALA A 143 -5.12 -12.19 0.54
CA ALA A 143 -5.28 -12.97 1.76
C ALA A 143 -6.37 -14.06 1.63
N ILE A 144 -7.47 -13.77 0.95
CA ILE A 144 -8.52 -14.75 0.64
C ILE A 144 -7.97 -15.85 -0.28
N ILE A 145 -7.28 -15.48 -1.36
CA ILE A 145 -6.65 -16.44 -2.29
C ILE A 145 -5.68 -17.34 -1.53
N LEU A 146 -4.78 -16.76 -0.74
CA LEU A 146 -3.80 -17.52 0.05
C LEU A 146 -4.47 -18.41 1.10
N THR A 147 -5.57 -17.98 1.70
CA THR A 147 -6.37 -18.79 2.62
C THR A 147 -6.93 -20.02 1.93
N ILE A 148 -7.53 -19.86 0.75
CA ILE A 148 -8.04 -20.97 -0.06
C ILE A 148 -6.91 -21.92 -0.44
N MET A 149 -5.76 -21.39 -0.88
CA MET A 149 -4.58 -22.20 -1.24
C MET A 149 -4.01 -22.95 -0.02
N THR A 150 -4.01 -22.32 1.14
CA THR A 150 -3.59 -22.96 2.40
C THR A 150 -4.52 -24.14 2.72
N ILE A 151 -5.84 -23.95 2.69
CA ILE A 151 -6.82 -25.03 2.95
C ILE A 151 -6.63 -26.17 1.95
N ARG A 152 -6.46 -25.88 0.67
CA ARG A 152 -6.20 -26.89 -0.37
C ARG A 152 -4.87 -27.60 -0.12
N GLY A 153 -3.83 -26.88 0.28
CA GLY A 153 -2.54 -27.46 0.64
C GLY A 153 -2.60 -28.38 1.86
N PHE A 154 -3.40 -28.03 2.87
CA PHE A 154 -3.64 -28.90 4.03
C PHE A 154 -4.34 -30.20 3.64
N ARG A 155 -5.26 -30.15 2.66
CA ARG A 155 -5.95 -31.32 2.10
C ARG A 155 -5.07 -32.14 1.14
N GLY A 156 -3.83 -31.72 0.90
CA GLY A 156 -2.88 -32.44 0.05
C GLY A 156 -3.08 -32.24 -1.45
N ALA A 157 -3.82 -31.22 -1.86
CA ALA A 157 -4.11 -30.94 -3.27
C ALA A 157 -2.87 -30.50 -4.08
N PHE A 158 -1.79 -30.08 -3.41
CA PHE A 158 -0.56 -29.68 -4.07
C PHE A 158 0.49 -30.77 -3.98
N THR A 159 1.15 -31.02 -5.11
CA THR A 159 2.29 -31.94 -5.24
C THR A 159 3.54 -31.16 -5.66
N LYS A 160 4.69 -31.82 -5.73
CA LYS A 160 5.92 -31.20 -6.21
C LYS A 160 5.80 -30.79 -7.69
N GLU A 161 5.01 -31.50 -8.45
CA GLU A 161 4.84 -31.32 -9.91
C GLU A 161 3.67 -30.39 -10.23
N ASP A 162 2.57 -30.50 -9.45
CA ASP A 162 1.37 -29.68 -9.64
C ASP A 162 1.18 -28.72 -8.46
N HIS A 163 1.74 -27.52 -8.59
CA HIS A 163 1.65 -26.45 -7.61
C HIS A 163 1.41 -25.08 -8.28
N PHE A 164 0.97 -25.05 -9.53
CA PHE A 164 0.78 -23.81 -10.29
C PHE A 164 -0.15 -22.82 -9.58
N GLY A 165 -1.25 -23.29 -8.99
CA GLY A 165 -2.17 -22.41 -8.27
C GLY A 165 -1.51 -21.70 -7.08
N LEU A 166 -0.63 -22.39 -6.36
CA LEU A 166 0.14 -21.79 -5.25
C LEU A 166 1.13 -20.76 -5.77
N ALA A 167 1.86 -21.07 -6.85
CA ALA A 167 2.80 -20.15 -7.48
C ALA A 167 2.09 -18.88 -7.97
N ALA A 168 0.94 -19.00 -8.60
CA ALA A 168 0.13 -17.85 -9.05
C ALA A 168 -0.32 -16.97 -7.87
N GLY A 169 -0.79 -17.58 -6.77
CA GLY A 169 -1.14 -16.87 -5.55
C GLY A 169 0.05 -16.16 -4.90
N SER A 170 1.22 -16.79 -4.90
CA SER A 170 2.48 -16.21 -4.42
C SER A 170 2.89 -15.00 -5.25
N TRP A 171 2.81 -15.07 -6.58
CA TRP A 171 3.11 -13.95 -7.46
C TRP A 171 2.16 -12.77 -7.26
N TYR A 172 0.88 -13.04 -7.08
CA TYR A 172 -0.09 -11.99 -6.76
C TYR A 172 0.27 -11.30 -5.45
N TRP A 173 0.64 -12.07 -4.41
CA TRP A 173 1.05 -11.52 -3.12
C TRP A 173 2.30 -10.63 -3.24
N HIS A 174 3.33 -11.09 -3.94
CA HIS A 174 4.53 -10.27 -4.19
C HIS A 174 4.22 -9.00 -4.98
N PHE A 175 3.31 -9.07 -5.95
CA PHE A 175 2.88 -7.87 -6.69
C PHE A 175 2.24 -6.84 -5.74
N VAL A 176 1.38 -7.28 -4.85
CA VAL A 176 0.74 -6.40 -3.84
C VAL A 176 1.79 -5.76 -2.93
N ASP A 177 2.81 -6.51 -2.48
CA ASP A 177 3.91 -5.99 -1.66
C ASP A 177 4.72 -4.91 -2.39
N VAL A 178 5.02 -5.11 -3.67
CA VAL A 178 5.74 -4.12 -4.49
C VAL A 178 4.93 -2.85 -4.65
N VAL A 179 3.63 -2.95 -4.87
CA VAL A 179 2.74 -1.79 -4.97
C VAL A 179 2.74 -0.99 -3.66
N TRP A 180 2.72 -1.68 -2.50
CA TRP A 180 2.79 -1.01 -1.19
C TRP A 180 4.06 -0.18 -1.00
N ILE A 181 5.21 -0.70 -1.44
CA ILE A 181 6.49 0.02 -1.33
C ILE A 181 6.51 1.27 -2.23
N LEU A 182 5.75 1.27 -3.32
CA LEU A 182 5.66 2.39 -4.24
C LEU A 182 4.64 3.46 -3.81
N LEU A 183 3.67 3.09 -2.97
CA LEU A 183 2.69 3.98 -2.34
C LEU A 183 3.30 4.78 -1.21
#